data_9064af24cf5b2fb118fcf8d9c0a2aab7
#
_entry.id   9064af24cf5b2fb118fcf8d9c0a2aab7
#
_cell.length_a   1.000
_cell.length_b   1.000
_cell.length_c   1.000
_cell.angle_alpha   90.00
_cell.angle_beta   90.00
_cell.angle_gamma   90.00
#
_symmetry.space_group_name_H-M   'P 1'
#
loop_
_entity.id
_entity.type
_entity.pdbx_description
1 polymer ?
#
loop_
_entity_poly.entity_id
_entity_poly.type
_entity_poly.pdbx_seq_one_letter_code
_entity_poly.pdbx_strand_id
1 'polypeptide(L)'
;MVSKNQIKLITSLQLKKFRNQHQLFIAEGVKVIQELLQSNFVLEHLYVTDTIFDNVSIAQKTIIDERELKKISALNTPSSCLAIFKIPPQSKMHENGLLVALDSIRDPGNLGTIIRLCDWFGVKDLVCSEETVDVYNPKVVQASMGSIARVNVNYLDLNNFISSTTLPIFGTFMDGKSIYTQQLPSEGILVFGNEANGISPVLEKNIKNKIAIPRFGNIQKTESLNVATAAAIFLSEFRRNNQQ
;
A
#
# COMPACT_ATOMS: atom_id res chain seq x y z
N MET A 1 -23.40 22.81 0.34
CA MET A 1 -24.31 21.64 0.25
C MET A 1 -23.83 20.72 -0.85
N VAL A 2 -23.70 19.42 -0.57
CA VAL A 2 -23.28 18.41 -1.55
C VAL A 2 -24.49 17.98 -2.39
N SER A 3 -24.39 18.11 -3.70
CA SER A 3 -25.48 17.72 -4.63
C SER A 3 -25.67 16.20 -4.67
N LYS A 4 -26.87 15.73 -5.07
CA LYS A 4 -27.15 14.29 -5.23
C LYS A 4 -26.17 13.61 -6.19
N ASN A 5 -25.76 14.28 -7.27
CA ASN A 5 -24.81 13.74 -8.24
C ASN A 5 -23.41 13.61 -7.65
N GLN A 6 -22.96 14.59 -6.85
CA GLN A 6 -21.69 14.50 -6.14
C GLN A 6 -21.68 13.36 -5.11
N ILE A 7 -22.76 13.21 -4.32
CA ILE A 7 -22.88 12.08 -3.39
C ILE A 7 -22.76 10.76 -4.14
N LYS A 8 -23.51 10.60 -5.25
CA LYS A 8 -23.46 9.39 -6.08
C LYS A 8 -22.07 9.11 -6.64
N LEU A 9 -21.37 10.13 -7.13
CA LEU A 9 -20.01 9.98 -7.63
C LEU A 9 -19.08 9.54 -6.49
N ILE A 10 -19.04 10.28 -5.38
CA ILE A 10 -18.11 10.04 -4.27
C ILE A 10 -18.30 8.62 -3.68
N THR A 11 -19.55 8.25 -3.41
CA THR A 11 -19.85 6.92 -2.87
C THR A 11 -19.52 5.79 -3.86
N SER A 12 -19.66 6.03 -5.17
CA SER A 12 -19.26 5.05 -6.18
C SER A 12 -17.76 4.78 -6.21
N LEU A 13 -16.92 5.77 -5.86
CA LEU A 13 -15.45 5.63 -5.80
C LEU A 13 -14.96 4.65 -4.72
N GLN A 14 -15.83 4.17 -3.84
CA GLN A 14 -15.52 3.04 -2.94
C GLN A 14 -15.29 1.73 -3.71
N LEU A 15 -15.80 1.62 -4.94
CA LEU A 15 -15.67 0.45 -5.80
C LEU A 15 -14.58 0.64 -6.87
N LYS A 16 -13.67 -0.33 -7.03
CA LYS A 16 -12.55 -0.31 -8.01
C LYS A 16 -13.03 0.03 -9.42
N LYS A 17 -14.17 -0.56 -9.85
CA LYS A 17 -14.76 -0.32 -11.18
C LYS A 17 -14.93 1.17 -11.48
N PHE A 18 -15.50 1.92 -10.53
CA PHE A 18 -15.78 3.34 -10.73
C PHE A 18 -14.54 4.22 -10.55
N ARG A 19 -13.58 3.83 -9.68
CA ARG A 19 -12.27 4.49 -9.64
C ARG A 19 -11.57 4.42 -10.99
N ASN A 20 -11.56 3.26 -11.61
CA ASN A 20 -10.97 3.06 -12.94
C ASN A 20 -11.73 3.83 -14.02
N GLN A 21 -13.06 3.85 -13.95
CA GLN A 21 -13.91 4.57 -14.92
C GLN A 21 -13.70 6.09 -14.87
N HIS A 22 -13.65 6.66 -13.66
CA HIS A 22 -13.52 8.09 -13.44
C HIS A 22 -12.07 8.57 -13.30
N GLN A 23 -11.12 7.64 -13.14
CA GLN A 23 -9.71 7.94 -12.83
C GLN A 23 -9.58 8.82 -11.57
N LEU A 24 -10.42 8.53 -10.56
CA LEU A 24 -10.51 9.26 -9.30
C LEU A 24 -10.47 8.31 -8.12
N PHE A 25 -9.95 8.78 -6.98
CA PHE A 25 -10.04 8.07 -5.71
C PHE A 25 -10.32 9.06 -4.57
N ILE A 26 -10.74 8.53 -3.42
CA ILE A 26 -11.02 9.32 -2.22
C ILE A 26 -9.95 9.12 -1.16
N ALA A 27 -9.62 10.19 -0.46
CA ALA A 27 -8.79 10.20 0.73
C ALA A 27 -9.52 10.92 1.87
N GLU A 28 -9.43 10.40 3.08
CA GLU A 28 -10.06 10.96 4.26
C GLU A 28 -9.04 11.19 5.38
N GLY A 29 -9.28 12.21 6.20
CA GLY A 29 -8.43 12.60 7.31
C GLY A 29 -7.37 13.61 6.96
N VAL A 30 -7.20 14.58 7.87
CA VAL A 30 -6.37 15.78 7.67
C VAL A 30 -4.94 15.40 7.29
N LYS A 31 -4.33 14.46 8.03
CA LYS A 31 -2.93 14.05 7.78
C LYS A 31 -2.74 13.42 6.40
N VAL A 32 -3.61 12.48 6.01
CA VAL A 32 -3.50 11.81 4.70
C VAL A 32 -3.66 12.82 3.57
N ILE A 33 -4.66 13.71 3.66
CA ILE A 33 -4.92 14.73 2.64
C ILE A 33 -3.75 15.72 2.56
N GLN A 34 -3.18 16.15 3.68
CA GLN A 34 -2.00 17.04 3.69
C GLN A 34 -0.80 16.42 2.97
N GLU A 35 -0.50 15.15 3.24
CA GLU A 35 0.59 14.41 2.58
C GLU A 35 0.37 14.33 1.05
N LEU A 36 -0.87 14.05 0.63
CA LEU A 36 -1.19 13.99 -0.80
C LEU A 36 -1.13 15.37 -1.47
N LEU A 37 -1.58 16.44 -0.79
CA LEU A 37 -1.50 17.82 -1.30
C LEU A 37 -0.04 18.32 -1.44
N GLN A 38 0.88 17.79 -0.63
CA GLN A 38 2.31 18.12 -0.70
C GLN A 38 3.09 17.26 -1.71
N SER A 39 2.40 16.40 -2.43
CA SER A 39 2.97 15.49 -3.43
C SER A 39 2.54 15.86 -4.85
N ASN A 40 2.81 14.95 -5.80
CA ASN A 40 2.39 15.12 -7.20
C ASN A 40 0.94 14.69 -7.47
N PHE A 41 0.16 14.32 -6.43
CA PHE A 41 -1.25 14.01 -6.62
C PHE A 41 -2.06 15.27 -6.93
N VAL A 42 -2.92 15.18 -7.94
CA VAL A 42 -3.77 16.30 -8.38
C VAL A 42 -5.10 16.26 -7.65
N LEU A 43 -5.36 17.29 -6.84
CA LEU A 43 -6.65 17.47 -6.18
C LEU A 43 -7.74 17.77 -7.20
N GLU A 44 -8.83 17.01 -7.16
CA GLU A 44 -10.05 17.30 -7.90
C GLU A 44 -10.99 18.17 -7.06
N HIS A 45 -11.29 17.75 -5.83
CA HIS A 45 -12.13 18.52 -4.90
C HIS A 45 -11.92 18.11 -3.44
N LEU A 46 -12.13 19.06 -2.53
CA LEU A 46 -12.00 18.91 -1.08
C LEU A 46 -13.29 19.31 -0.37
N TYR A 47 -13.79 18.45 0.49
CA TYR A 47 -14.92 18.72 1.40
C TYR A 47 -14.42 18.77 2.83
N VAL A 48 -14.78 19.80 3.57
CA VAL A 48 -14.33 20.04 4.95
C VAL A 48 -15.50 20.46 5.84
N THR A 49 -15.45 20.14 7.12
CA THR A 49 -16.43 20.62 8.11
C THR A 49 -15.96 21.88 8.84
N ASP A 50 -14.70 22.25 8.65
CA ASP A 50 -14.04 23.38 9.32
C ASP A 50 -13.21 24.22 8.35
N THR A 51 -12.74 25.38 8.80
CA THR A 51 -11.83 26.27 8.06
C THR A 51 -10.39 25.74 8.13
N ILE A 52 -10.17 24.57 7.51
CA ILE A 52 -8.86 23.94 7.38
C ILE A 52 -8.42 23.94 5.90
N PHE A 53 -7.14 23.72 5.62
CA PHE A 53 -6.55 23.75 4.27
C PHE A 53 -6.71 25.11 3.57
N ASP A 54 -6.24 26.17 4.22
CA ASP A 54 -6.36 27.56 3.71
C ASP A 54 -5.57 27.77 2.40
N ASN A 55 -4.59 26.92 2.14
CA ASN A 55 -3.81 26.91 0.90
C ASN A 55 -4.55 26.29 -0.30
N VAL A 56 -5.73 25.67 -0.09
CA VAL A 56 -6.54 25.11 -1.18
C VAL A 56 -7.51 26.17 -1.69
N SER A 57 -7.55 26.37 -3.01
CA SER A 57 -8.44 27.30 -3.68
C SER A 57 -9.91 27.08 -3.30
N ILE A 58 -10.66 28.16 -3.11
CA ILE A 58 -12.10 28.12 -2.84
C ILE A 58 -12.87 27.40 -3.96
N ALA A 59 -12.39 27.46 -5.19
CA ALA A 59 -12.99 26.74 -6.32
C ALA A 59 -12.92 25.22 -6.17
N GLN A 60 -11.92 24.70 -5.45
CA GLN A 60 -11.70 23.28 -5.20
C GLN A 60 -12.10 22.85 -3.78
N LYS A 61 -12.62 23.75 -2.95
CA LYS A 61 -12.97 23.46 -1.55
C LYS A 61 -14.43 23.81 -1.27
N THR A 62 -15.16 22.91 -0.62
CA THR A 62 -16.52 23.14 -0.15
C THR A 62 -16.62 22.89 1.35
N ILE A 63 -17.10 23.86 2.11
CA ILE A 63 -17.45 23.67 3.52
C ILE A 63 -18.84 23.04 3.57
N ILE A 64 -18.95 21.96 4.33
CA ILE A 64 -20.18 21.16 4.50
C ILE A 64 -20.39 20.86 5.99
N ASP A 65 -21.60 20.45 6.35
CA ASP A 65 -21.86 19.99 7.71
C ASP A 65 -21.47 18.50 7.91
N GLU A 66 -21.40 18.06 9.18
CA GLU A 66 -21.06 16.68 9.53
C GLU A 66 -22.05 15.65 8.96
N ARG A 67 -23.32 16.03 8.82
CA ARG A 67 -24.36 15.14 8.24
C ARG A 67 -24.14 14.93 6.75
N GLU A 68 -23.69 15.95 6.06
CA GLU A 68 -23.33 15.88 4.65
C GLU A 68 -22.04 15.05 4.48
N LEU A 69 -21.02 15.28 5.30
CA LEU A 69 -19.78 14.50 5.29
C LEU A 69 -20.05 13.02 5.54
N LYS A 70 -20.91 12.68 6.49
CA LYS A 70 -21.30 11.29 6.78
C LYS A 70 -21.94 10.57 5.59
N LYS A 71 -22.61 11.29 4.68
CA LYS A 71 -23.22 10.70 3.47
C LYS A 71 -22.19 10.30 2.43
N ILE A 72 -21.02 10.92 2.42
CA ILE A 72 -19.97 10.71 1.40
C ILE A 72 -18.76 9.93 1.94
N SER A 73 -18.59 9.85 3.24
CA SER A 73 -17.48 9.14 3.89
C SER A 73 -17.56 7.63 3.68
N ALA A 74 -16.40 7.00 3.49
CA ALA A 74 -16.21 5.55 3.51
C ALA A 74 -15.85 5.01 4.91
N LEU A 75 -15.62 5.89 5.88
CA LEU A 75 -15.24 5.53 7.26
C LEU A 75 -16.49 5.32 8.13
N ASN A 76 -16.44 4.36 9.04
CA ASN A 76 -17.48 4.17 10.05
C ASN A 76 -17.66 5.41 10.94
N THR A 77 -16.54 6.02 11.32
CA THR A 77 -16.50 7.34 12.00
C THR A 77 -15.81 8.32 11.05
N PRO A 78 -16.57 9.19 10.39
CA PRO A 78 -16.02 10.20 9.49
C PRO A 78 -14.99 11.09 10.19
N SER A 79 -13.96 11.48 9.46
CA SER A 79 -13.04 12.54 9.89
C SER A 79 -13.65 13.93 9.58
N SER A 80 -12.92 15.01 9.82
CA SER A 80 -13.39 16.37 9.48
C SER A 80 -13.27 16.73 7.99
N CYS A 81 -12.76 15.84 7.14
CA CYS A 81 -12.52 16.16 5.73
C CYS A 81 -12.46 14.91 4.84
N LEU A 82 -12.85 15.10 3.57
CA LEU A 82 -12.74 14.13 2.49
C LEU A 82 -12.26 14.85 1.23
N ALA A 83 -11.25 14.29 0.56
CA ALA A 83 -10.76 14.80 -0.71
C ALA A 83 -10.90 13.76 -1.82
N ILE A 84 -11.12 14.25 -3.04
CA ILE A 84 -11.09 13.48 -4.27
C ILE A 84 -9.79 13.85 -4.99
N PHE A 85 -9.00 12.85 -5.36
CA PHE A 85 -7.77 13.02 -6.13
C PHE A 85 -7.86 12.27 -7.45
N LYS A 86 -7.13 12.76 -8.47
CA LYS A 86 -6.93 12.03 -9.72
C LYS A 86 -5.97 10.87 -9.50
N ILE A 87 -6.28 9.72 -10.08
CA ILE A 87 -5.33 8.60 -10.16
C ILE A 87 -4.21 9.01 -11.12
N PRO A 88 -2.94 9.06 -10.68
CA PRO A 88 -1.84 9.42 -11.55
C PRO A 88 -1.58 8.31 -12.60
N PRO A 89 -0.99 8.65 -13.74
CA PRO A 89 -0.45 7.65 -14.65
C PRO A 89 0.60 6.80 -13.94
N GLN A 90 0.70 5.54 -14.32
CA GLN A 90 1.68 4.63 -13.74
C GLN A 90 3.11 5.15 -13.96
N SER A 91 3.87 5.26 -12.88
CA SER A 91 5.26 5.66 -12.93
C SER A 91 6.15 4.49 -13.39
N LYS A 92 7.26 4.80 -14.05
CA LYS A 92 8.24 3.79 -14.41
C LYS A 92 8.86 3.20 -13.13
N MET A 93 8.92 1.89 -13.04
CA MET A 93 9.57 1.16 -11.96
C MET A 93 11.09 1.32 -12.02
N HIS A 94 11.73 1.47 -10.87
CA HIS A 94 13.18 1.42 -10.74
C HIS A 94 13.60 -0.05 -10.58
N GLU A 95 14.49 -0.51 -11.44
CA GLU A 95 14.96 -1.91 -11.44
C GLU A 95 16.21 -2.12 -10.57
N ASN A 96 16.47 -1.23 -9.61
CA ASN A 96 17.61 -1.28 -8.71
C ASN A 96 17.21 -1.08 -7.25
N GLY A 97 18.07 -1.51 -6.34
CA GLY A 97 17.84 -1.46 -4.91
C GLY A 97 16.94 -2.59 -4.40
N LEU A 98 16.38 -2.39 -3.22
CA LEU A 98 15.46 -3.35 -2.60
C LEU A 98 14.03 -3.09 -3.08
N LEU A 99 13.43 -4.10 -3.69
CA LEU A 99 12.02 -4.12 -4.08
C LEU A 99 11.24 -5.06 -3.15
N VAL A 100 9.97 -4.76 -2.95
CA VAL A 100 9.03 -5.67 -2.27
C VAL A 100 8.02 -6.17 -3.29
N ALA A 101 7.78 -7.48 -3.31
CA ALA A 101 6.80 -8.12 -4.18
C ALA A 101 5.70 -8.79 -3.33
N LEU A 102 4.44 -8.55 -3.70
CA LEU A 102 3.26 -9.04 -2.97
C LEU A 102 2.43 -9.98 -3.85
N ASP A 103 2.38 -11.24 -3.45
CA ASP A 103 1.57 -12.24 -4.11
C ASP A 103 0.20 -12.37 -3.45
N SER A 104 -0.81 -11.78 -4.09
CA SER A 104 -2.23 -11.91 -3.73
C SER A 104 -2.57 -11.42 -2.31
N ILE A 105 -1.98 -10.33 -1.85
CA ILE A 105 -2.35 -9.69 -0.59
C ILE A 105 -3.75 -9.07 -0.73
N ARG A 106 -4.73 -9.58 0.03
CA ARG A 106 -6.14 -9.19 -0.13
C ARG A 106 -6.63 -8.23 0.94
N ASP A 107 -6.04 -8.24 2.12
CA ASP A 107 -6.42 -7.32 3.20
C ASP A 107 -5.90 -5.90 2.94
N PRO A 108 -6.80 -4.89 2.87
CA PRO A 108 -6.40 -3.51 2.58
C PRO A 108 -5.58 -2.87 3.71
N GLY A 109 -5.76 -3.30 4.96
CA GLY A 109 -4.97 -2.84 6.10
C GLY A 109 -3.52 -3.29 6.00
N ASN A 110 -3.31 -4.56 5.59
CA ASN A 110 -1.97 -5.11 5.37
C ASN A 110 -1.27 -4.40 4.23
N LEU A 111 -1.91 -4.21 3.07
CA LEU A 111 -1.30 -3.49 1.95
C LEU A 111 -0.91 -2.06 2.35
N GLY A 112 -1.82 -1.30 2.97
CA GLY A 112 -1.52 0.05 3.41
C GLY A 112 -0.38 0.13 4.42
N THR A 113 -0.31 -0.83 5.36
CA THR A 113 0.78 -0.94 6.33
C THR A 113 2.11 -1.27 5.64
N ILE A 114 2.12 -2.20 4.67
CA ILE A 114 3.32 -2.55 3.91
C ILE A 114 3.81 -1.36 3.08
N ILE A 115 2.93 -0.59 2.43
CA ILE A 115 3.29 0.65 1.74
C ILE A 115 3.99 1.62 2.72
N ARG A 116 3.47 1.78 3.93
CA ARG A 116 4.07 2.64 4.95
C ARG A 116 5.43 2.11 5.42
N LEU A 117 5.61 0.80 5.52
CA LEU A 117 6.91 0.18 5.81
C LEU A 117 7.91 0.38 4.66
N CYS A 118 7.47 0.24 3.42
CA CYS A 118 8.30 0.53 2.25
C CYS A 118 8.83 1.97 2.29
N ASP A 119 7.97 2.95 2.55
CA ASP A 119 8.35 4.35 2.73
C ASP A 119 9.38 4.52 3.86
N TRP A 120 9.12 3.93 5.04
CA TRP A 120 10.00 4.00 6.20
C TRP A 120 11.38 3.41 5.96
N PHE A 121 11.47 2.28 5.27
CA PHE A 121 12.71 1.58 4.98
C PHE A 121 13.35 1.97 3.65
N GLY A 122 12.86 3.00 2.97
CA GLY A 122 13.41 3.52 1.71
C GLY A 122 13.28 2.54 0.54
N VAL A 123 12.22 1.74 0.51
CA VAL A 123 11.82 0.91 -0.63
C VAL A 123 10.94 1.77 -1.53
N LYS A 124 11.43 2.08 -2.73
CA LYS A 124 10.75 3.00 -3.65
C LYS A 124 9.67 2.33 -4.48
N ASP A 125 9.84 1.05 -4.80
CA ASP A 125 8.93 0.31 -5.67
C ASP A 125 8.38 -0.93 -4.97
N LEU A 126 7.06 -1.04 -5.01
CA LEU A 126 6.27 -2.17 -4.55
C LEU A 126 5.62 -2.81 -5.76
N VAL A 127 5.84 -4.11 -5.95
CA VAL A 127 5.29 -4.89 -7.06
C VAL A 127 4.19 -5.79 -6.54
N CYS A 128 3.00 -5.70 -7.11
CA CYS A 128 1.83 -6.46 -6.70
C CYS A 128 1.36 -7.37 -7.83
N SER A 129 0.94 -8.58 -7.49
CA SER A 129 0.15 -9.39 -8.42
C SER A 129 -1.20 -8.73 -8.71
N GLU A 130 -1.84 -9.07 -9.80
CA GLU A 130 -3.14 -8.49 -10.21
C GLU A 130 -4.26 -8.76 -9.21
N GLU A 131 -4.16 -9.85 -8.43
CA GLU A 131 -5.09 -10.25 -7.38
C GLU A 131 -4.91 -9.48 -6.06
N THR A 132 -3.81 -8.76 -5.90
CA THR A 132 -3.57 -7.91 -4.75
C THR A 132 -4.60 -6.78 -4.71
N VAL A 133 -5.08 -6.45 -3.51
CA VAL A 133 -6.06 -5.38 -3.31
C VAL A 133 -5.56 -4.06 -3.90
N ASP A 134 -6.47 -3.31 -4.52
CA ASP A 134 -6.16 -2.05 -5.21
C ASP A 134 -5.63 -0.98 -4.23
N VAL A 135 -4.50 -0.35 -4.58
CA VAL A 135 -3.82 0.69 -3.79
C VAL A 135 -4.72 1.90 -3.50
N TYR A 136 -5.64 2.23 -4.42
CA TYR A 136 -6.60 3.33 -4.24
C TYR A 136 -7.89 2.91 -3.52
N ASN A 137 -7.97 1.69 -3.00
CA ASN A 137 -9.05 1.32 -2.08
C ASN A 137 -9.03 2.28 -0.87
N PRO A 138 -10.17 2.86 -0.45
CA PRO A 138 -10.19 3.84 0.65
C PRO A 138 -9.53 3.37 1.95
N LYS A 139 -9.65 2.08 2.27
CA LYS A 139 -8.99 1.50 3.46
C LYS A 139 -7.47 1.39 3.29
N VAL A 140 -6.96 1.13 2.06
CA VAL A 140 -5.52 1.14 1.78
C VAL A 140 -4.97 2.56 1.90
N VAL A 141 -5.65 3.52 1.27
CA VAL A 141 -5.28 4.95 1.34
C VAL A 141 -5.20 5.40 2.79
N GLN A 142 -6.20 5.06 3.60
CA GLN A 142 -6.23 5.39 5.02
C GLN A 142 -5.09 4.73 5.79
N ALA A 143 -4.87 3.43 5.61
CA ALA A 143 -3.83 2.67 6.33
C ALA A 143 -2.41 3.08 5.95
N SER A 144 -2.20 3.57 4.71
CA SER A 144 -0.90 4.04 4.23
C SER A 144 -0.45 5.36 4.87
N MET A 145 -1.36 6.11 5.49
CA MET A 145 -1.09 7.39 6.18
C MET A 145 -0.34 8.40 5.29
N GLY A 146 -0.63 8.38 3.96
CA GLY A 146 0.00 9.27 2.98
C GLY A 146 1.26 8.69 2.29
N SER A 147 1.80 7.57 2.74
CA SER A 147 3.00 6.96 2.13
C SER A 147 2.81 6.52 0.67
N ILE A 148 1.57 6.38 0.19
CA ILE A 148 1.27 6.17 -1.24
C ILE A 148 1.80 7.29 -2.15
N ALA A 149 2.13 8.44 -1.57
CA ALA A 149 2.72 9.57 -2.32
C ALA A 149 4.21 9.38 -2.61
N ARG A 150 4.89 8.45 -1.94
CA ARG A 150 6.34 8.25 -2.01
C ARG A 150 6.76 6.85 -2.45
N VAL A 151 5.82 5.89 -2.42
CA VAL A 151 6.05 4.51 -2.85
C VAL A 151 5.30 4.26 -4.15
N ASN A 152 6.02 3.87 -5.18
CA ASN A 152 5.45 3.52 -6.48
C ASN A 152 4.89 2.10 -6.42
N VAL A 153 3.57 1.94 -6.59
CA VAL A 153 2.90 0.64 -6.53
C VAL A 153 2.55 0.19 -7.94
N ASN A 154 3.15 -0.92 -8.37
CA ASN A 154 3.01 -1.46 -9.72
C ASN A 154 2.24 -2.78 -9.67
N TYR A 155 1.20 -2.92 -10.50
CA TYR A 155 0.45 -4.17 -10.70
C TYR A 155 0.88 -4.81 -12.01
N LEU A 156 1.32 -6.07 -11.95
CA LEU A 156 1.79 -6.79 -13.13
C LEU A 156 1.71 -8.32 -12.94
N ASP A 157 1.97 -9.06 -14.01
CA ASP A 157 2.19 -10.50 -13.93
C ASP A 157 3.48 -10.78 -13.15
N LEU A 158 3.29 -11.12 -11.87
CA LEU A 158 4.39 -11.30 -10.93
C LEU A 158 5.27 -12.51 -11.30
N ASN A 159 4.71 -13.55 -11.93
CA ASN A 159 5.48 -14.70 -12.37
C ASN A 159 6.43 -14.34 -13.52
N ASN A 160 5.95 -13.61 -14.51
CA ASN A 160 6.78 -13.11 -15.59
C ASN A 160 7.87 -12.17 -15.08
N PHE A 161 7.55 -11.27 -14.16
CA PHE A 161 8.51 -10.37 -13.54
C PHE A 161 9.62 -11.12 -12.79
N ILE A 162 9.25 -12.05 -11.90
CA ILE A 162 10.18 -12.85 -11.10
C ILE A 162 11.06 -13.77 -11.98
N SER A 163 10.52 -14.30 -13.07
CA SER A 163 11.28 -15.19 -13.97
C SER A 163 12.25 -14.44 -14.89
N SER A 164 12.02 -13.16 -15.16
CA SER A 164 12.83 -12.35 -16.09
C SER A 164 13.87 -11.46 -15.39
N THR A 165 13.77 -11.25 -14.08
CA THR A 165 14.68 -10.38 -13.33
C THR A 165 16.06 -11.02 -13.13
N THR A 166 17.09 -10.18 -13.08
CA THR A 166 18.46 -10.57 -12.70
C THR A 166 18.76 -10.33 -11.23
N LEU A 167 17.86 -9.65 -10.51
CA LEU A 167 18.02 -9.35 -9.08
C LEU A 167 17.89 -10.65 -8.24
N PRO A 168 18.62 -10.76 -7.12
CA PRO A 168 18.43 -11.87 -6.20
C PRO A 168 17.03 -11.83 -5.58
N ILE A 169 16.35 -12.97 -5.56
CA ILE A 169 14.97 -13.10 -5.08
C ILE A 169 14.99 -13.85 -3.74
N PHE A 170 14.31 -13.28 -2.76
CA PHE A 170 14.13 -13.83 -1.41
C PHE A 170 12.64 -14.02 -1.13
N GLY A 171 12.20 -15.27 -0.99
CA GLY A 171 10.83 -15.56 -0.58
C GLY A 171 10.72 -15.82 0.91
N THR A 172 9.64 -15.34 1.49
CA THR A 172 9.35 -15.53 2.92
C THR A 172 8.55 -16.82 3.14
N PHE A 173 9.18 -17.80 3.78
CA PHE A 173 8.61 -19.12 4.03
C PHE A 173 8.77 -19.51 5.50
N MET A 174 7.91 -20.41 5.98
CA MET A 174 7.99 -20.90 7.36
C MET A 174 9.16 -21.88 7.56
N ASP A 175 9.55 -22.60 6.53
CA ASP A 175 10.61 -23.60 6.46
C ASP A 175 11.92 -23.05 5.86
N GLY A 176 12.01 -21.75 5.67
CA GLY A 176 13.19 -21.09 5.14
C GLY A 176 14.36 -21.05 6.13
N LYS A 177 15.52 -20.61 5.63
CA LYS A 177 16.69 -20.35 6.49
C LYS A 177 16.44 -19.13 7.37
N SER A 178 16.90 -19.16 8.62
CA SER A 178 16.75 -18.03 9.53
C SER A 178 17.33 -16.76 8.95
N ILE A 179 16.51 -15.69 8.88
CA ILE A 179 16.94 -14.39 8.37
C ILE A 179 18.11 -13.80 9.19
N TYR A 180 18.18 -14.12 10.47
CA TYR A 180 19.20 -13.57 11.38
C TYR A 180 20.61 -14.15 11.16
N THR A 181 20.72 -15.24 10.40
CA THR A 181 22.00 -15.90 10.11
C THR A 181 22.44 -15.74 8.64
N GLN A 182 21.63 -15.01 7.84
CA GLN A 182 21.95 -14.79 6.42
C GLN A 182 22.71 -13.47 6.22
N GLN A 183 23.62 -13.47 5.26
CA GLN A 183 24.14 -12.23 4.68
C GLN A 183 23.13 -11.72 3.66
N LEU A 184 22.44 -10.64 4.01
CA LEU A 184 21.41 -10.04 3.17
C LEU A 184 22.02 -8.93 2.31
N PRO A 185 21.76 -8.91 0.99
CA PRO A 185 22.28 -7.87 0.12
C PRO A 185 21.51 -6.55 0.29
N SER A 186 22.10 -5.45 -0.21
CA SER A 186 21.46 -4.14 -0.22
C SER A 186 20.35 -4.00 -1.28
N GLU A 187 20.36 -4.89 -2.28
CA GLU A 187 19.41 -4.90 -3.40
C GLU A 187 18.86 -6.32 -3.62
N GLY A 188 17.68 -6.40 -4.21
CA GLY A 188 16.98 -7.67 -4.47
C GLY A 188 15.48 -7.52 -4.38
N ILE A 189 14.78 -8.64 -4.52
CA ILE A 189 13.32 -8.69 -4.43
C ILE A 189 12.93 -9.53 -3.22
N LEU A 190 12.20 -8.93 -2.29
CA LEU A 190 11.64 -9.61 -1.12
C LEU A 190 10.16 -9.92 -1.38
N VAL A 191 9.84 -11.21 -1.50
CA VAL A 191 8.51 -11.71 -1.87
C VAL A 191 7.73 -12.13 -0.63
N PHE A 192 6.52 -11.58 -0.49
CA PHE A 192 5.54 -11.97 0.54
C PHE A 192 4.33 -12.61 -0.13
N GLY A 193 3.83 -13.66 0.46
CA GLY A 193 2.65 -14.37 -0.02
C GLY A 193 1.37 -13.98 0.69
N ASN A 194 0.26 -14.52 0.17
CA ASN A 194 -1.08 -14.39 0.74
C ASN A 194 -1.14 -14.91 2.19
N GLU A 195 -1.98 -14.30 3.02
CA GLU A 195 -2.10 -14.61 4.44
C GLU A 195 -2.54 -16.05 4.71
N ALA A 196 -3.38 -16.61 3.83
CA ALA A 196 -3.92 -17.96 3.99
C ALA A 196 -3.08 -19.03 3.29
N ASN A 197 -2.55 -18.71 2.10
CA ASN A 197 -1.93 -19.70 1.20
C ASN A 197 -0.41 -19.53 1.05
N GLY A 198 0.18 -18.47 1.61
CA GLY A 198 1.58 -18.15 1.39
C GLY A 198 1.87 -17.71 -0.05
N ILE A 199 3.11 -17.88 -0.49
CA ILE A 199 3.55 -17.63 -1.86
C ILE A 199 3.01 -18.74 -2.75
N SER A 200 2.47 -18.37 -3.91
CA SER A 200 1.88 -19.32 -4.85
C SER A 200 2.91 -20.34 -5.37
N PRO A 201 2.53 -21.59 -5.62
CA PRO A 201 3.46 -22.62 -6.09
C PRO A 201 4.14 -22.28 -7.43
N VAL A 202 3.52 -21.44 -8.24
CA VAL A 202 4.09 -20.97 -9.51
C VAL A 202 5.27 -20.04 -9.27
N LEU A 203 5.14 -19.11 -8.33
CA LEU A 203 6.23 -18.19 -7.94
C LEU A 203 7.32 -18.91 -7.16
N GLU A 204 6.93 -19.83 -6.26
CA GLU A 204 7.86 -20.58 -5.41
C GLU A 204 8.94 -21.30 -6.23
N LYS A 205 8.60 -21.84 -7.41
CA LYS A 205 9.55 -22.54 -8.32
C LYS A 205 10.71 -21.67 -8.77
N ASN A 206 10.50 -20.35 -8.83
CA ASN A 206 11.50 -19.37 -9.25
C ASN A 206 12.28 -18.75 -8.09
N ILE A 207 11.91 -19.08 -6.84
CA ILE A 207 12.53 -18.52 -5.63
C ILE A 207 13.58 -19.50 -5.09
N LYS A 208 14.85 -19.12 -5.24
CA LYS A 208 15.98 -19.94 -4.75
C LYS A 208 16.31 -19.69 -3.28
N ASN A 209 16.15 -18.45 -2.80
CA ASN A 209 16.48 -18.08 -1.42
C ASN A 209 15.20 -18.04 -0.58
N LYS A 210 14.93 -19.13 0.13
CA LYS A 210 13.85 -19.21 1.10
C LYS A 210 14.36 -18.77 2.45
N ILE A 211 13.76 -17.72 3.02
CA ILE A 211 14.12 -17.14 4.31
C ILE A 211 12.95 -17.14 5.26
N ALA A 212 13.22 -17.27 6.56
CA ALA A 212 12.23 -17.37 7.61
C ALA A 212 12.56 -16.50 8.82
N ILE A 213 11.52 -16.03 9.50
CA ILE A 213 11.62 -15.57 10.88
C ILE A 213 11.49 -16.81 11.76
N PRO A 214 12.53 -17.20 12.52
CA PRO A 214 12.46 -18.41 13.34
C PRO A 214 11.41 -18.25 14.45
N ARG A 215 10.73 -19.36 14.75
CA ARG A 215 9.84 -19.42 15.90
C ARG A 215 10.67 -19.65 17.17
N PHE A 216 10.40 -18.85 18.19
CA PHE A 216 10.97 -19.01 19.52
C PHE A 216 9.88 -19.53 20.47
N GLY A 217 10.26 -20.39 21.40
CA GLY A 217 9.35 -20.96 22.37
C GLY A 217 8.94 -22.42 22.08
N ASN A 218 8.47 -23.10 23.13
CA ASN A 218 8.29 -24.54 23.12
C ASN A 218 6.95 -25.00 22.50
N ILE A 219 5.94 -24.15 22.45
CA ILE A 219 4.56 -24.56 22.10
C ILE A 219 4.18 -24.31 20.64
N GLN A 220 4.87 -23.51 19.91
CA GLN A 220 4.79 -23.20 18.47
C GLN A 220 3.41 -23.46 17.75
N LYS A 221 2.28 -23.18 18.42
CA LYS A 221 0.93 -23.38 17.86
C LYS A 221 0.50 -22.33 16.84
N THR A 222 1.14 -21.15 16.90
CA THR A 222 0.84 -20.08 15.94
C THR A 222 1.34 -20.46 14.55
N GLU A 223 0.45 -20.52 13.56
CA GLU A 223 0.78 -20.98 12.21
C GLU A 223 1.62 -19.97 11.43
N SER A 224 1.30 -18.66 11.54
CA SER A 224 2.03 -17.61 10.82
C SER A 224 1.97 -16.27 11.58
N LEU A 225 2.84 -15.35 11.22
CA LEU A 225 2.74 -13.94 11.57
C LEU A 225 1.85 -13.21 10.57
N ASN A 226 1.20 -12.13 11.02
CA ASN A 226 0.57 -11.19 10.10
C ASN A 226 1.61 -10.71 9.08
N VAL A 227 1.23 -10.65 7.80
CA VAL A 227 2.16 -10.36 6.69
C VAL A 227 2.82 -8.98 6.81
N ALA A 228 2.10 -7.96 7.28
CA ALA A 228 2.70 -6.63 7.48
C ALA A 228 3.68 -6.63 8.67
N THR A 229 3.40 -7.39 9.73
CA THR A 229 4.33 -7.59 10.84
C THR A 229 5.59 -8.32 10.38
N ALA A 230 5.43 -9.38 9.60
CA ALA A 230 6.56 -10.09 8.99
C ALA A 230 7.38 -9.16 8.09
N ALA A 231 6.72 -8.36 7.25
CA ALA A 231 7.38 -7.38 6.38
C ALA A 231 8.24 -6.38 7.17
N ALA A 232 7.77 -5.89 8.32
CA ALA A 232 8.54 -4.99 9.17
C ALA A 232 9.84 -5.64 9.66
N ILE A 233 9.78 -6.90 10.09
CA ILE A 233 10.95 -7.63 10.59
C ILE A 233 11.94 -7.90 9.44
N PHE A 234 11.47 -8.40 8.30
CA PHE A 234 12.32 -8.66 7.14
C PHE A 234 12.99 -7.40 6.62
N LEU A 235 12.24 -6.30 6.44
CA LEU A 235 12.78 -5.03 5.97
C LEU A 235 13.81 -4.45 6.95
N SER A 236 13.56 -4.55 8.25
CA SER A 236 14.52 -4.15 9.29
C SER A 236 15.83 -4.91 9.17
N GLU A 237 15.79 -6.23 8.98
CA GLU A 237 17.00 -7.05 8.83
C GLU A 237 17.74 -6.74 7.51
N PHE A 238 17.04 -6.57 6.39
CA PHE A 238 17.67 -6.15 5.13
C PHE A 238 18.36 -4.80 5.24
N ARG A 239 17.89 -3.89 6.09
CA ARG A 239 18.49 -2.56 6.29
C ARG A 239 19.48 -2.49 7.44
N ARG A 240 19.56 -3.50 8.32
CA ARG A 240 20.42 -3.48 9.50
C ARG A 240 21.91 -3.20 9.18
N ASN A 241 22.42 -3.80 8.12
CA ASN A 241 23.83 -3.67 7.73
C ASN A 241 24.07 -2.53 6.73
N ASN A 242 23.02 -1.79 6.33
CA ASN A 242 23.08 -0.72 5.33
C ASN A 242 22.79 0.66 5.96
N GLN A 243 23.10 0.84 7.25
CA GLN A 243 23.07 2.17 7.87
C GLN A 243 24.26 2.96 7.31
N GLN A 244 23.93 3.94 6.44
CA GLN A 244 24.86 5.00 6.03
C GLN A 244 24.78 6.15 7.02
#